data_57d1b8885121b7df8261a4909da1091d
#
_entry.id   57d1b8885121b7df8261a4909da1091d
#
_cell.length_a   1.000
_cell.length_b   1.000
_cell.length_c   1.000
_cell.angle_alpha   90.00
_cell.angle_beta   90.00
_cell.angle_gamma   90.00
#
_symmetry.space_group_name_H-M   'P 1'
#
loop_
_entity.id
_entity.type
_entity.pdbx_description
1 polymer ?
#
loop_
_entity_poly.entity_id
_entity_poly.type
_entity_poly.pdbx_seq_one_letter_code
_entity_poly.pdbx_strand_id
1 'polypeptide(L)'
;MPATLLWNLGQGSVVPGPAELLLVPLAIADPPRRWPLVMAATTGAAIGGCISYWIGASAFETLGRPLLAFLGIGNETVTRVLDLMQRYGWLFIVVSTLTPISTKVVCLAAGSAGMPFPLFALALTIGRGLRFSADVLLLRVGAGALQRLRARVFRDG
;
A
#
# COMPACT_ATOMS: atom_id res chain seq x y z
N MET A 1 2.75 17.27 -3.68
CA MET A 1 3.17 16.75 -2.36
C MET A 1 2.00 16.56 -1.39
N PRO A 2 1.23 17.58 -0.95
CA PRO A 2 0.16 17.36 0.02
C PRO A 2 -0.95 16.43 -0.50
N ALA A 3 -1.30 16.51 -1.76
CA ALA A 3 -2.35 15.68 -2.35
C ALA A 3 -2.03 14.17 -2.31
N THR A 4 -0.80 13.77 -2.64
CA THR A 4 -0.35 12.37 -2.55
C THR A 4 -0.33 11.87 -1.12
N LEU A 5 0.10 12.69 -0.17
CA LEU A 5 0.11 12.33 1.25
C LEU A 5 -1.32 12.15 1.76
N LEU A 6 -2.20 13.12 1.52
CA LEU A 6 -3.61 13.06 1.94
C LEU A 6 -4.37 11.90 1.30
N TRP A 7 -4.16 11.65 0.00
CA TRP A 7 -4.75 10.51 -0.70
C TRP A 7 -4.33 9.18 -0.08
N ASN A 8 -3.02 8.98 0.16
CA ASN A 8 -2.51 7.75 0.73
C ASN A 8 -2.88 7.58 2.22
N LEU A 9 -3.02 8.68 2.96
CA LEU A 9 -3.53 8.66 4.33
C LEU A 9 -5.00 8.20 4.35
N GLY A 10 -5.85 8.81 3.54
CA GLY A 10 -7.26 8.43 3.42
C GLY A 10 -7.43 6.99 2.97
N GLN A 11 -6.65 6.57 1.96
CA GLN A 11 -6.66 5.21 1.44
C GLN A 11 -6.13 4.18 2.45
N GLY A 12 -5.12 4.52 3.23
CA GLY A 12 -4.62 3.65 4.29
C GLY A 12 -5.64 3.43 5.41
N SER A 13 -6.58 4.37 5.61
CA SER A 13 -7.61 4.27 6.65
C SER A 13 -8.94 3.70 6.11
N VAL A 14 -9.70 4.43 5.32
CA VAL A 14 -11.11 4.09 4.97
C VAL A 14 -11.40 4.12 3.47
N VAL A 15 -10.75 5.00 2.70
CA VAL A 15 -11.11 5.25 1.29
C VAL A 15 -10.77 4.06 0.40
N PRO A 16 -11.71 3.47 -0.37
CA PRO A 16 -11.40 2.43 -1.36
C PRO A 16 -10.71 3.04 -2.58
N GLY A 17 -9.64 2.40 -3.04
CA GLY A 17 -8.93 2.83 -4.26
C GLY A 17 -7.48 2.33 -4.30
N PRO A 18 -6.85 2.26 -5.48
CA PRO A 18 -5.44 1.91 -5.58
C PRO A 18 -4.54 3.07 -5.15
N ALA A 19 -3.51 2.78 -4.35
CA ALA A 19 -2.53 3.77 -3.86
C ALA A 19 -1.81 4.45 -5.02
N GLU A 20 -1.62 3.72 -6.07
CA GLU A 20 -0.90 4.10 -7.28
C GLU A 20 -1.65 5.15 -8.12
N LEU A 21 -2.95 5.36 -7.88
CA LEU A 21 -3.83 6.19 -8.71
C LEU A 21 -3.34 7.65 -8.83
N LEU A 22 -2.78 8.21 -7.78
CA LEU A 22 -2.16 9.55 -7.83
C LEU A 22 -0.63 9.49 -7.97
N LEU A 23 0.01 8.46 -7.42
CA LEU A 23 1.47 8.35 -7.46
C LEU A 23 1.98 8.20 -8.89
N VAL A 24 1.37 7.29 -9.68
CA VAL A 24 1.82 6.96 -11.03
C VAL A 24 1.71 8.16 -11.99
N PRO A 25 0.54 8.84 -12.14
CA PRO A 25 0.44 10.00 -13.01
C PRO A 25 1.38 11.15 -12.62
N LEU A 26 1.50 11.43 -11.32
CA LEU A 26 2.38 12.49 -10.82
C LEU A 26 3.87 12.15 -11.02
N ALA A 27 4.26 10.89 -10.87
CA ALA A 27 5.62 10.44 -11.12
C ALA A 27 5.98 10.46 -12.62
N ILE A 28 5.01 10.34 -13.51
CA ILE A 28 5.18 10.52 -14.95
C ILE A 28 5.31 12.01 -15.30
N ALA A 29 4.44 12.85 -14.74
CA ALA A 29 4.37 14.29 -15.03
C ALA A 29 5.60 15.06 -14.53
N ASP A 30 6.19 14.68 -13.39
CA ASP A 30 7.32 15.38 -12.76
C ASP A 30 8.44 14.40 -12.37
N PRO A 31 9.28 13.98 -13.32
CA PRO A 31 10.36 13.01 -13.09
C PRO A 31 11.34 13.35 -11.97
N PRO A 32 11.78 14.62 -11.78
CA PRO A 32 12.70 14.97 -10.69
C PRO A 32 12.08 14.81 -9.31
N ARG A 33 10.74 14.87 -9.18
CA ARG A 33 10.03 14.75 -7.88
C ARG A 33 9.57 13.35 -7.52
N ARG A 34 9.97 12.32 -8.26
CA ARG A 34 9.54 10.92 -8.03
C ARG A 34 9.83 10.43 -6.61
N TRP A 35 11.06 10.63 -6.13
CA TRP A 35 11.44 10.17 -4.80
C TRP A 35 10.73 10.90 -3.66
N PRO A 36 10.62 12.22 -3.67
CA PRO A 36 9.75 12.93 -2.74
C PRO A 36 8.27 12.48 -2.76
N LEU A 37 7.74 12.10 -3.95
CA LEU A 37 6.38 11.55 -4.06
C LEU A 37 6.28 10.17 -3.41
N VAL A 38 7.27 9.29 -3.60
CA VAL A 38 7.35 7.98 -2.92
C VAL A 38 7.39 8.16 -1.41
N MET A 39 8.20 9.08 -0.90
CA MET A 39 8.26 9.36 0.55
C MET A 39 6.91 9.86 1.08
N ALA A 40 6.27 10.81 0.40
CA ALA A 40 4.95 11.31 0.80
C ALA A 40 3.88 10.21 0.77
N ALA A 41 3.88 9.35 -0.26
CA ALA A 41 2.96 8.23 -0.37
C ALA A 41 3.19 7.19 0.73
N THR A 42 4.45 6.84 0.99
CA THR A 42 4.83 5.88 2.05
C THR A 42 4.41 6.39 3.42
N THR A 43 4.71 7.66 3.73
CA THR A 43 4.33 8.29 5.00
C THR A 43 2.81 8.33 5.18
N GLY A 44 2.07 8.76 4.16
CA GLY A 44 0.61 8.78 4.19
C GLY A 44 0.02 7.39 4.40
N ALA A 45 0.52 6.39 3.67
CA ALA A 45 0.07 5.00 3.79
C ALA A 45 0.43 4.39 5.17
N ALA A 46 1.60 4.72 5.73
CA ALA A 46 1.99 4.28 7.07
C ALA A 46 1.07 4.85 8.15
N ILE A 47 0.80 6.17 8.11
CA ILE A 47 -0.12 6.81 9.06
C ILE A 47 -1.53 6.22 8.94
N GLY A 48 -2.07 6.08 7.72
CA GLY A 48 -3.38 5.48 7.49
C GLY A 48 -3.45 4.02 7.96
N GLY A 49 -2.38 3.24 7.75
CA GLY A 49 -2.26 1.88 8.26
C GLY A 49 -2.21 1.80 9.78
N CYS A 50 -1.55 2.76 10.45
CA CYS A 50 -1.56 2.86 11.90
C CYS A 50 -2.97 3.12 12.46
N ILE A 51 -3.76 3.97 11.79
CA ILE A 51 -5.16 4.20 12.16
C ILE A 51 -5.95 2.89 12.04
N SER A 52 -5.80 2.16 10.93
CA SER A 52 -6.44 0.85 10.74
C SER A 52 -6.00 -0.19 11.77
N TYR A 53 -4.73 -0.19 12.15
CA TYR A 53 -4.23 -1.04 13.23
C TYR A 53 -4.93 -0.75 14.56
N TRP A 54 -5.05 0.52 14.95
CA TRP A 54 -5.73 0.89 16.20
C TRP A 54 -7.22 0.54 16.19
N ILE A 55 -7.91 0.69 15.06
CA ILE A 55 -9.29 0.21 14.88
C ILE A 55 -9.33 -1.31 15.07
N GLY A 56 -8.38 -2.05 14.49
CA GLY A 56 -8.27 -3.49 14.68
C GLY A 56 -8.00 -3.89 16.13
N ALA A 57 -7.15 -3.15 16.84
CA ALA A 57 -6.79 -3.45 18.21
C ALA A 57 -7.91 -3.15 19.23
N SER A 58 -8.71 -2.09 18.97
CA SER A 58 -9.70 -1.60 19.96
C SER A 58 -11.15 -1.95 19.61
N ALA A 59 -11.49 -2.06 18.33
CA ALA A 59 -12.87 -2.12 17.87
C ALA A 59 -13.06 -3.04 16.65
N PHE A 60 -12.32 -4.16 16.56
CA PHE A 60 -12.34 -5.03 15.39
C PHE A 60 -13.75 -5.57 15.09
N GLU A 61 -14.48 -6.03 16.09
CA GLU A 61 -15.82 -6.59 15.91
C GLU A 61 -16.88 -5.53 15.58
N THR A 62 -16.77 -4.34 16.18
CA THR A 62 -17.77 -3.27 16.05
C THR A 62 -17.55 -2.36 14.87
N LEU A 63 -16.31 -2.09 14.50
CA LEU A 63 -15.94 -1.19 13.40
C LEU A 63 -15.13 -1.89 12.29
N GLY A 64 -14.21 -2.78 12.66
CA GLY A 64 -13.31 -3.43 11.71
C GLY A 64 -14.06 -4.36 10.76
N ARG A 65 -14.89 -5.28 11.28
CA ARG A 65 -15.68 -6.21 10.46
C ARG A 65 -16.70 -5.50 9.56
N PRO A 66 -17.53 -4.56 10.05
CA PRO A 66 -18.44 -3.81 9.18
C PRO A 66 -17.72 -3.01 8.09
N LEU A 67 -16.56 -2.42 8.42
CA LEU A 67 -15.75 -1.71 7.43
C LEU A 67 -15.23 -2.64 6.32
N LEU A 68 -14.76 -3.85 6.68
CA LEU A 68 -14.30 -4.84 5.71
C LEU A 68 -15.45 -5.35 4.84
N ALA A 69 -16.63 -5.59 5.44
CA ALA A 69 -17.84 -5.98 4.71
C ALA A 69 -18.27 -4.89 3.71
N PHE A 70 -18.24 -3.61 4.13
CA PHE A 70 -18.52 -2.46 3.26
C PHE A 70 -17.54 -2.39 2.07
N LEU A 71 -16.29 -2.80 2.28
CA LEU A 71 -15.26 -2.86 1.22
C LEU A 71 -15.38 -4.13 0.34
N GLY A 72 -16.39 -4.97 0.55
CA GLY A 72 -16.62 -6.20 -0.19
C GLY A 72 -15.67 -7.35 0.21
N ILE A 73 -15.06 -7.29 1.38
CA ILE A 73 -14.11 -8.29 1.87
C ILE A 73 -14.87 -9.28 2.76
N GLY A 74 -15.01 -10.52 2.28
CA GLY A 74 -15.70 -11.59 2.99
C GLY A 74 -14.96 -12.09 4.24
N ASN A 75 -15.73 -12.64 5.20
CA ASN A 75 -15.20 -13.21 6.45
C ASN A 75 -14.14 -14.30 6.22
N GLU A 76 -14.25 -15.08 5.15
CA GLU A 76 -13.27 -16.12 4.80
C GLU A 76 -11.88 -15.52 4.55
N THR A 77 -11.81 -14.39 3.83
CA THR A 77 -10.56 -13.67 3.59
C THR A 77 -9.96 -13.16 4.90
N VAL A 78 -10.79 -12.61 5.78
CA VAL A 78 -10.36 -12.14 7.10
C VAL A 78 -9.78 -13.27 7.93
N THR A 79 -10.47 -14.41 8.03
CA THR A 79 -10.00 -15.57 8.78
C THR A 79 -8.69 -16.11 8.22
N ARG A 80 -8.55 -16.20 6.90
CA ARG A 80 -7.31 -16.62 6.24
C ARG A 80 -6.14 -15.68 6.54
N VAL A 81 -6.38 -14.36 6.52
CA VAL A 81 -5.35 -13.36 6.85
C VAL A 81 -4.92 -13.47 8.32
N LEU A 82 -5.87 -13.68 9.24
CA LEU A 82 -5.55 -13.90 10.65
C LEU A 82 -4.70 -15.15 10.87
N ASP A 83 -5.02 -16.27 10.22
CA ASP A 83 -4.24 -17.50 10.31
C ASP A 83 -2.82 -17.32 9.76
N LEU A 84 -2.67 -16.67 8.60
CA LEU A 84 -1.37 -16.35 8.02
C LEU A 84 -0.56 -15.39 8.90
N MET A 85 -1.23 -14.43 9.55
CA MET A 85 -0.58 -13.51 10.49
C MET A 85 -0.05 -14.24 11.72
N GLN A 86 -0.80 -15.21 12.26
CA GLN A 86 -0.35 -16.03 13.39
C GLN A 86 0.85 -16.91 13.02
N ARG A 87 0.90 -17.43 11.78
CA ARG A 87 1.98 -18.30 11.30
C ARG A 87 3.25 -17.54 10.95
N TYR A 88 3.14 -16.42 10.25
CA TYR A 88 4.28 -15.71 9.66
C TYR A 88 4.59 -14.36 10.32
N GLY A 89 3.72 -13.86 11.19
CA GLY A 89 3.93 -12.62 11.93
C GLY A 89 4.20 -11.41 11.03
N TRP A 90 5.25 -10.64 11.37
CA TRP A 90 5.62 -9.42 10.65
C TRP A 90 6.04 -9.66 9.18
N LEU A 91 6.59 -10.84 8.87
CA LEU A 91 6.96 -11.21 7.49
C LEU A 91 5.75 -11.20 6.58
N PHE A 92 4.59 -11.66 7.08
CA PHE A 92 3.35 -11.63 6.33
C PHE A 92 2.94 -10.21 5.95
N ILE A 93 3.17 -9.21 6.82
CA ILE A 93 2.88 -7.81 6.53
C ILE A 93 3.71 -7.33 5.33
N VAL A 94 5.02 -7.57 5.33
CA VAL A 94 5.91 -7.17 4.24
C VAL A 94 5.50 -7.85 2.92
N VAL A 95 5.28 -9.17 2.94
CA VAL A 95 4.89 -9.92 1.74
C VAL A 95 3.51 -9.49 1.24
N SER A 96 2.54 -9.25 2.13
CA SER A 96 1.19 -8.83 1.77
C SER A 96 1.15 -7.47 1.06
N THR A 97 2.07 -6.56 1.39
CA THR A 97 2.16 -5.26 0.71
C THR A 97 2.64 -5.38 -0.74
N LEU A 98 3.36 -6.44 -1.08
CA LEU A 98 3.83 -6.74 -2.45
C LEU A 98 2.80 -7.54 -3.25
N THR A 99 1.83 -8.16 -2.60
CA THR A 99 0.76 -8.95 -3.22
C THR A 99 -0.53 -8.11 -3.36
N PRO A 100 -1.50 -8.51 -4.19
CA PRO A 100 -2.78 -7.79 -4.33
C PRO A 100 -3.73 -7.96 -3.12
N ILE A 101 -3.22 -8.43 -1.99
CA ILE A 101 -3.99 -8.56 -0.75
C ILE A 101 -4.30 -7.15 -0.22
N SER A 102 -5.57 -6.93 0.17
CA SER A 102 -5.98 -5.64 0.72
C SER A 102 -5.22 -5.34 2.01
N THR A 103 -4.35 -4.33 1.98
CA THR A 103 -3.55 -3.90 3.13
C THR A 103 -4.41 -3.52 4.34
N LYS A 104 -5.65 -3.09 4.11
CA LYS A 104 -6.61 -2.76 5.19
C LYS A 104 -6.92 -3.97 6.05
N VAL A 105 -7.18 -5.13 5.41
CA VAL A 105 -7.40 -6.38 6.13
C VAL A 105 -6.19 -6.73 6.99
N VAL A 106 -5.00 -6.59 6.42
CA VAL A 106 -3.74 -6.91 7.10
C VAL A 106 -3.50 -5.98 8.30
N CYS A 107 -3.73 -4.67 8.14
CA CYS A 107 -3.57 -3.71 9.23
C CYS A 107 -4.59 -3.94 10.36
N LEU A 108 -5.87 -4.16 10.03
CA LEU A 108 -6.92 -4.50 11.00
C LEU A 108 -6.63 -5.82 11.70
N ALA A 109 -6.21 -6.86 10.95
CA ALA A 109 -5.85 -8.16 11.49
C ALA A 109 -4.62 -8.09 12.40
N ALA A 110 -3.61 -7.28 12.07
CA ALA A 110 -2.44 -7.09 12.91
C ALA A 110 -2.81 -6.48 14.26
N GLY A 111 -3.71 -5.49 14.25
CA GLY A 111 -4.25 -4.88 15.47
C GLY A 111 -5.04 -5.89 16.31
N SER A 112 -5.97 -6.63 15.71
CA SER A 112 -6.79 -7.62 16.41
C SER A 112 -5.99 -8.82 16.93
N ALA A 113 -4.89 -9.19 16.25
CA ALA A 113 -3.98 -10.23 16.69
C ALA A 113 -3.02 -9.80 17.81
N GLY A 114 -3.06 -8.54 18.25
CA GLY A 114 -2.21 -8.01 19.31
C GLY A 114 -0.73 -7.92 18.94
N MET A 115 -0.40 -7.75 17.65
CA MET A 115 0.99 -7.59 17.22
C MET A 115 1.62 -6.33 17.85
N PRO A 116 2.91 -6.37 18.28
CA PRO A 116 3.59 -5.19 18.82
C PRO A 116 3.60 -4.03 17.81
N PHE A 117 3.03 -2.89 18.19
CA PHE A 117 2.88 -1.72 17.31
C PHE A 117 4.17 -1.26 16.62
N PRO A 118 5.34 -1.17 17.29
CA PRO A 118 6.58 -0.77 16.63
C PRO A 118 7.00 -1.71 15.51
N LEU A 119 6.83 -3.03 15.72
CA LEU A 119 7.14 -4.05 14.73
C LEU A 119 6.21 -3.96 13.53
N PHE A 120 4.90 -3.77 13.78
CA PHE A 120 3.91 -3.55 12.75
C PHE A 120 4.23 -2.30 11.92
N ALA A 121 4.46 -1.16 12.57
CA ALA A 121 4.74 0.11 11.90
C ALA A 121 6.00 0.04 11.02
N LEU A 122 7.04 -0.62 11.52
CA LEU A 122 8.28 -0.84 10.77
C LEU A 122 8.05 -1.72 9.53
N ALA A 123 7.41 -2.88 9.72
CA ALA A 123 7.13 -3.83 8.64
C ALA A 123 6.23 -3.20 7.55
N LEU A 124 5.21 -2.45 7.95
CA LEU A 124 4.31 -1.74 7.04
C LEU A 124 5.05 -0.66 6.24
N THR A 125 5.86 0.15 6.91
CA THR A 125 6.62 1.24 6.27
C THR A 125 7.63 0.69 5.27
N ILE A 126 8.39 -0.35 5.63
CA ILE A 126 9.33 -1.03 4.73
C ILE A 126 8.59 -1.62 3.54
N GLY A 127 7.53 -2.39 3.75
CA GLY A 127 6.78 -3.03 2.68
C GLY A 127 6.17 -2.01 1.71
N ARG A 128 5.59 -0.91 2.22
CA ARG A 128 5.04 0.17 1.39
C ARG A 128 6.12 0.94 0.64
N GLY A 129 7.23 1.25 1.30
CA GLY A 129 8.36 1.91 0.67
C GLY A 129 8.95 1.08 -0.48
N LEU A 130 9.12 -0.23 -0.28
CA LEU A 130 9.58 -1.15 -1.33
C LEU A 130 8.61 -1.18 -2.50
N ARG A 131 7.29 -1.31 -2.25
CA ARG A 131 6.28 -1.33 -3.30
C ARG A 131 6.29 -0.06 -4.14
N PHE A 132 6.16 1.11 -3.52
CA PHE A 132 6.14 2.39 -4.25
C PHE A 132 7.46 2.68 -4.96
N SER A 133 8.59 2.24 -4.40
CA SER A 133 9.89 2.32 -5.07
C SER A 133 9.93 1.42 -6.31
N ALA A 134 9.40 0.20 -6.20
CA ALA A 134 9.31 -0.72 -7.34
C ALA A 134 8.42 -0.15 -8.46
N ASP A 135 7.27 0.44 -8.12
CA ASP A 135 6.36 1.06 -9.09
C ASP A 135 7.09 2.19 -9.87
N VAL A 136 7.80 3.06 -9.16
CA VAL A 136 8.57 4.15 -9.80
C VAL A 136 9.74 3.63 -10.65
N LEU A 137 10.41 2.56 -10.23
CA LEU A 137 11.48 1.92 -11.00
C LEU A 137 10.93 1.27 -12.28
N LEU A 138 9.80 0.56 -12.19
CA LEU A 138 9.13 -0.03 -13.35
C LEU A 138 8.72 1.03 -14.37
N LEU A 139 8.20 2.19 -13.90
CA LEU A 139 7.91 3.32 -14.77
C LEU A 139 9.16 3.85 -15.50
N ARG A 140 10.31 3.89 -14.83
CA ARG A 140 11.58 4.31 -15.46
C ARG A 140 12.01 3.37 -16.58
N VAL A 141 11.96 2.07 -16.31
CA VAL A 141 12.35 1.03 -17.29
C VAL A 141 11.37 1.01 -18.46
N GLY A 142 10.05 1.05 -18.18
CA GLY A 142 9.01 1.06 -19.23
C GLY A 142 9.07 2.30 -20.13
N ALA A 143 9.25 3.48 -19.56
CA ALA A 143 9.39 4.71 -20.33
C ALA A 143 10.66 4.69 -21.20
N GLY A 144 11.77 4.17 -20.70
CA GLY A 144 13.01 4.02 -21.45
C GLY A 144 12.89 3.02 -22.62
N ALA A 145 12.18 1.91 -22.40
CA ALA A 145 11.91 0.93 -23.46
C ALA A 145 11.03 1.50 -24.57
N LEU A 146 9.97 2.22 -24.22
CA LEU A 146 9.08 2.90 -25.18
C LEU A 146 9.83 3.95 -26.02
N GLN A 147 10.69 4.74 -25.41
CA GLN A 147 11.50 5.73 -26.12
C GLN A 147 12.47 5.06 -27.12
N ARG A 148 13.11 3.96 -26.73
CA ARG A 148 14.00 3.18 -27.60
C ARG A 148 13.26 2.56 -28.79
N LEU A 149 12.07 2.01 -28.56
CA LEU A 149 11.21 1.47 -29.62
C LEU A 149 10.78 2.57 -30.59
N ARG A 150 10.35 3.72 -30.08
CA ARG A 150 9.95 4.87 -30.89
C ARG A 150 11.12 5.38 -31.75
N ALA A 151 12.31 5.49 -31.16
CA ALA A 151 13.53 5.92 -31.88
C ALA A 151 13.94 4.94 -32.99
N ARG A 152 13.69 3.63 -32.83
CA ARG A 152 13.95 2.64 -33.89
C ARG A 152 12.94 2.76 -35.03
N VAL A 153 11.65 2.86 -34.73
CA VAL A 153 10.59 2.97 -35.74
C VAL A 153 10.75 4.22 -36.62
N PHE A 154 11.17 5.36 -36.04
CA PHE A 154 11.38 6.61 -36.79
C PHE A 154 12.74 6.69 -37.47
N ARG A 155 13.64 5.73 -37.25
CA ARG A 155 14.94 5.68 -37.93
C ARG A 155 14.92 4.76 -39.16
N ASP A 156 14.01 3.80 -39.19
CA ASP A 156 13.90 2.78 -40.25
C ASP A 156 12.75 3.10 -41.25
N GLY A 157 12.10 4.28 -41.15
CA GLY A 157 11.13 4.84 -42.10
C GLY A 157 11.58 6.18 -42.66
#